data_d8bee4440c59ca9eba770d0d7381eea5
#
_entry.id   d8bee4440c59ca9eba770d0d7381eea5
#
_cell.length_a   1.000
_cell.length_b   1.000
_cell.length_c   1.000
_cell.angle_alpha   90.00
_cell.angle_beta   90.00
_cell.angle_gamma   90.00
#
_symmetry.space_group_name_H-M   'P 1'
#
loop_
_entity.id
_entity.type
_entity.pdbx_description
1 polymer ?
#
loop_
_entity_poly.entity_id
_entity_poly.type
_entity_poly.pdbx_seq_one_letter_code
_entity_poly.pdbx_strand_id
1 'polypeptide(L)'
;MLILVPILLLLLFAAIIQFVGGYRHLSIGSTWLITAGSVILVWITLIVFRAILPEGLSINDWNPLGISSDQLVYKLSENTWIFAFLLVSLLVATILTDTVRFGQGNNLTTWTGSMLLTTVGLFSIYSHTLLAVIISWAVIDIVEIGILISVIKNQRIHSVAVVEFGLRFMGTMLVIAALILSKSQNGIEGTTQFSHAVYLLLILGATLRLGVLPLHVPLTANLPIRRSLGTILRFVTPISVLSFLSQVQPQLQYANVILFFNPVALITALYGAVKWTTAGNELTGRPYWMLAFSGLVLASYVQGHIETIVALSIIMVLGGGYIFLRSSTSRFSTILGIVCLLEMVGLPFTPTSPVWSHLPASGTAFANFVYSITLFILFIGFLRHVLRSKKEDTSKEMWMQLFYSVGLILLVLIPWITIIWRFSVIRSQVNWVGPIISIIACGLSYLIVRTRVPRLILESPAYKKAMTPAAVVGKILVEFFTFEWFYLLFRRIYTLLTLPIKFFVKILEGDGGLLWSLLFLALIASVLVGEITF
;
A
#
# COMPACT_ATOMS: atom_id res chain seq x y z
N MET A 1 9.28 -24.58 8.37
CA MET A 1 9.85 -24.36 7.02
C MET A 1 8.81 -24.29 5.91
N LEU A 2 7.65 -24.91 6.04
CA LEU A 2 6.58 -24.89 5.04
C LEU A 2 6.12 -23.46 4.66
N ILE A 3 6.16 -22.52 5.61
CA ILE A 3 5.77 -21.11 5.40
C ILE A 3 6.50 -20.42 4.23
N LEU A 4 7.73 -20.84 3.91
CA LEU A 4 8.52 -20.27 2.82
C LEU A 4 8.13 -20.81 1.44
N VAL A 5 7.39 -21.93 1.36
CA VAL A 5 7.06 -22.59 0.08
C VAL A 5 6.39 -21.64 -0.92
N PRO A 6 5.35 -20.84 -0.58
CA PRO A 6 4.75 -19.92 -1.55
C PRO A 6 5.74 -18.87 -2.06
N ILE A 7 6.63 -18.38 -1.18
CA ILE A 7 7.66 -17.38 -1.50
C ILE A 7 8.69 -17.98 -2.46
N LEU A 8 9.22 -19.17 -2.13
CA LEU A 8 10.22 -19.86 -2.94
C LEU A 8 9.65 -20.27 -4.31
N LEU A 9 8.40 -20.74 -4.35
CA LEU A 9 7.72 -21.07 -5.62
C LEU A 9 7.59 -19.83 -6.51
N LEU A 10 7.15 -18.67 -5.98
CA LEU A 10 7.04 -17.44 -6.76
C LEU A 10 8.41 -16.98 -7.28
N LEU A 11 9.47 -17.02 -6.46
CA LEU A 11 10.83 -16.67 -6.89
C LEU A 11 11.33 -17.61 -7.98
N LEU A 12 11.18 -18.91 -7.78
CA LEU A 12 11.60 -19.93 -8.73
C LEU A 12 10.90 -19.74 -10.09
N PHE A 13 9.58 -19.59 -10.07
CA PHE A 13 8.82 -19.39 -11.30
C PHE A 13 9.12 -18.04 -11.97
N ALA A 14 9.31 -16.96 -11.20
CA ALA A 14 9.72 -15.67 -11.76
C ALA A 14 11.08 -15.80 -12.47
N ALA A 15 12.04 -16.52 -11.87
CA ALA A 15 13.34 -16.79 -12.49
C ALA A 15 13.21 -17.67 -13.75
N ILE A 16 12.41 -18.74 -13.69
CA ILE A 16 12.15 -19.62 -14.85
C ILE A 16 11.53 -18.81 -16.00
N ILE A 17 10.51 -18.00 -15.72
CA ILE A 17 9.81 -17.20 -16.74
C ILE A 17 10.76 -16.19 -17.36
N GLN A 18 11.60 -15.54 -16.57
CA GLN A 18 12.60 -14.58 -17.05
C GLN A 18 13.66 -15.28 -17.92
N PHE A 19 14.14 -16.44 -17.49
CA PHE A 19 15.13 -17.21 -18.25
C PHE A 19 14.54 -17.77 -19.54
N VAL A 20 13.41 -18.49 -19.47
CA VAL A 20 12.77 -19.14 -20.62
C VAL A 20 12.25 -18.10 -21.62
N GLY A 21 11.65 -17.01 -21.15
CA GLY A 21 11.16 -15.91 -22.00
C GLY A 21 12.27 -15.09 -22.63
N GLY A 22 13.45 -15.01 -21.99
CA GLY A 22 14.60 -14.27 -22.52
C GLY A 22 15.45 -15.08 -23.52
N TYR A 23 15.64 -16.37 -23.30
CA TYR A 23 16.53 -17.22 -24.11
C TYR A 23 15.82 -18.06 -25.19
N ARG A 24 14.60 -18.49 -24.93
CA ARG A 24 13.80 -19.24 -25.91
C ARG A 24 12.71 -18.32 -26.43
N HIS A 25 12.64 -18.12 -27.74
CA HIS A 25 11.58 -17.36 -28.42
C HIS A 25 10.22 -18.06 -28.31
N LEU A 26 9.75 -18.27 -27.06
CA LEU A 26 8.42 -18.82 -26.82
C LEU A 26 7.37 -17.79 -27.23
N SER A 27 6.23 -18.31 -27.69
CA SER A 27 5.08 -17.45 -27.94
C SER A 27 4.62 -16.76 -26.64
N ILE A 28 4.08 -15.54 -26.76
CA ILE A 28 3.54 -14.79 -25.62
C ILE A 28 2.48 -15.63 -24.87
N GLY A 29 1.66 -16.38 -25.61
CA GLY A 29 0.64 -17.26 -25.03
C GLY A 29 1.22 -18.39 -24.19
N SER A 30 2.29 -19.04 -24.65
CA SER A 30 2.95 -20.13 -23.90
C SER A 30 3.58 -19.60 -22.62
N THR A 31 4.27 -18.46 -22.68
CA THR A 31 4.89 -17.82 -21.52
C THR A 31 3.82 -17.39 -20.51
N TRP A 32 2.70 -16.86 -21.00
CA TRP A 32 1.58 -16.51 -20.13
C TRP A 32 0.96 -17.74 -19.46
N LEU A 33 0.81 -18.85 -20.18
CA LEU A 33 0.23 -20.09 -19.62
C LEU A 33 1.09 -20.62 -18.47
N ILE A 34 2.42 -20.62 -18.62
CA ILE A 34 3.36 -21.01 -17.56
C ILE A 34 3.21 -20.05 -16.36
N THR A 35 3.12 -18.75 -16.62
CA THR A 35 2.94 -17.74 -15.56
C THR A 35 1.62 -17.93 -14.83
N ALA A 36 0.51 -18.10 -15.54
CA ALA A 36 -0.80 -18.30 -14.95
C ALA A 36 -0.86 -19.61 -14.14
N GLY A 37 -0.33 -20.71 -14.68
CA GLY A 37 -0.25 -21.99 -13.96
C GLY A 37 0.56 -21.90 -12.67
N SER A 38 1.71 -21.24 -12.71
CA SER A 38 2.57 -21.06 -11.55
C SER A 38 1.90 -20.25 -10.44
N VAL A 39 1.24 -19.14 -10.80
CA VAL A 39 0.56 -18.28 -9.82
C VAL A 39 -0.68 -18.95 -9.23
N ILE A 40 -1.42 -19.73 -10.02
CA ILE A 40 -2.55 -20.54 -9.53
C ILE A 40 -2.05 -21.62 -8.58
N LEU A 41 -0.92 -22.27 -8.86
CA LEU A 41 -0.31 -23.26 -7.97
C LEU A 41 0.01 -22.65 -6.60
N VAL A 42 0.62 -21.46 -6.58
CA VAL A 42 0.90 -20.74 -5.33
C VAL A 42 -0.38 -20.37 -4.59
N TRP A 43 -1.42 -19.96 -5.31
CA TRP A 43 -2.72 -19.65 -4.74
C TRP A 43 -3.37 -20.87 -4.06
N ILE A 44 -3.34 -22.02 -4.72
CA ILE A 44 -3.80 -23.30 -4.14
C ILE A 44 -2.98 -23.68 -2.91
N THR A 45 -1.65 -23.51 -2.95
CA THR A 45 -0.76 -23.78 -1.82
C THR A 45 -1.16 -22.95 -0.59
N LEU A 46 -1.52 -21.67 -0.76
CA LEU A 46 -2.00 -20.83 0.35
C LEU A 46 -3.35 -21.29 0.91
N ILE A 47 -4.25 -21.79 0.08
CA ILE A 47 -5.53 -22.37 0.57
C ILE A 47 -5.25 -23.61 1.41
N VAL A 48 -4.37 -24.49 0.95
CA VAL A 48 -3.98 -25.70 1.70
C VAL A 48 -3.32 -25.34 3.02
N PHE A 49 -2.47 -24.31 3.04
CA PHE A 49 -1.80 -23.87 4.27
C PHE A 49 -2.76 -23.37 5.34
N ARG A 50 -3.95 -22.91 4.97
CA ARG A 50 -4.97 -22.56 5.96
C ARG A 50 -5.31 -23.70 6.91
N ALA A 51 -5.21 -24.95 6.47
CA ALA A 51 -5.49 -26.13 7.28
C ALA A 51 -4.39 -26.43 8.32
N ILE A 52 -3.18 -25.86 8.16
CA ILE A 52 -2.00 -26.16 8.98
C ILE A 52 -1.69 -25.02 9.97
N LEU A 53 -2.45 -23.92 9.96
CA LEU A 53 -2.19 -22.77 10.80
C LEU A 53 -2.36 -23.04 12.31
N PRO A 54 -1.59 -22.36 13.17
CA PRO A 54 -0.51 -21.43 12.87
C PRO A 54 0.81 -22.11 12.56
N GLU A 55 1.58 -21.58 11.60
CA GLU A 55 2.91 -22.08 11.21
C GLU A 55 3.92 -20.93 11.33
N GLY A 56 5.13 -21.23 11.79
CA GLY A 56 6.18 -20.24 12.00
C GLY A 56 7.58 -20.75 11.67
N LEU A 57 8.47 -19.81 11.37
CA LEU A 57 9.91 -20.00 11.20
C LEU A 57 10.65 -19.00 12.09
N SER A 58 11.48 -19.48 12.99
CA SER A 58 12.40 -18.65 13.79
C SER A 58 13.84 -18.92 13.38
N ILE A 59 14.61 -17.85 13.20
CA ILE A 59 16.05 -17.88 12.95
C ILE A 59 16.73 -17.26 14.16
N ASN A 60 17.31 -18.11 15.02
CA ASN A 60 17.78 -17.69 16.34
C ASN A 60 19.16 -17.02 16.33
N ASP A 61 20.03 -17.38 15.37
CA ASP A 61 21.47 -17.01 15.41
C ASP A 61 21.82 -15.81 14.52
N TRP A 62 20.79 -15.13 13.95
CA TRP A 62 21.06 -14.02 13.07
C TRP A 62 21.16 -12.69 13.85
N ASN A 63 22.37 -12.34 14.27
CA ASN A 63 22.66 -11.08 14.98
C ASN A 63 23.91 -10.40 14.41
N PRO A 64 23.81 -9.83 13.18
CA PRO A 64 24.97 -9.32 12.44
C PRO A 64 25.67 -8.12 13.11
N LEU A 65 25.00 -7.40 14.01
CA LEU A 65 25.52 -6.17 14.63
C LEU A 65 25.62 -6.26 16.15
N GLY A 66 25.31 -7.40 16.78
CA GLY A 66 25.27 -7.51 18.25
C GLY A 66 24.22 -6.61 18.92
N ILE A 67 23.42 -5.89 18.13
CA ILE A 67 22.45 -4.90 18.60
C ILE A 67 21.21 -5.59 19.18
N SER A 68 20.93 -6.83 18.75
CA SER A 68 19.69 -7.48 19.04
C SER A 68 19.85 -8.96 19.37
N SER A 69 19.36 -9.36 20.54
CA SER A 69 19.06 -10.75 20.86
C SER A 69 17.76 -11.24 20.20
N ASP A 70 17.11 -10.39 19.39
CA ASP A 70 15.81 -10.72 18.80
C ASP A 70 15.97 -11.74 17.68
N GLN A 71 15.19 -12.77 17.79
CA GLN A 71 15.06 -13.76 16.74
C GLN A 71 14.32 -13.16 15.54
N LEU A 72 14.75 -13.52 14.33
CA LEU A 72 13.96 -13.28 13.14
C LEU A 72 12.81 -14.29 13.11
N VAL A 73 11.60 -13.82 13.43
CA VAL A 73 10.41 -14.68 13.42
C VAL A 73 9.49 -14.28 12.27
N TYR A 74 9.21 -15.25 11.43
CA TYR A 74 8.19 -15.19 10.39
C TYR A 74 7.06 -16.15 10.78
N LYS A 75 5.82 -15.66 10.82
CA LYS A 75 4.68 -16.44 11.27
C LYS A 75 3.46 -16.21 10.36
N LEU A 76 2.83 -17.29 9.97
CA LEU A 76 1.55 -17.28 9.30
C LEU A 76 0.47 -17.62 10.32
N SER A 77 -0.26 -16.60 10.75
CA SER A 77 -1.43 -16.68 11.63
C SER A 77 -2.72 -16.57 10.82
N GLU A 78 -3.86 -16.74 11.46
CA GLU A 78 -5.17 -16.58 10.81
C GLU A 78 -5.34 -15.18 10.18
N ASN A 79 -4.94 -14.13 10.88
CA ASN A 79 -5.05 -12.76 10.37
C ASN A 79 -4.06 -12.50 9.22
N THR A 80 -2.77 -12.86 9.39
CA THR A 80 -1.77 -12.66 8.34
C THR A 80 -2.06 -13.49 7.09
N TRP A 81 -2.66 -14.67 7.25
CA TRP A 81 -3.09 -15.49 6.13
C TRP A 81 -4.08 -14.76 5.22
N ILE A 82 -5.04 -14.00 5.79
CA ILE A 82 -6.01 -13.26 4.98
C ILE A 82 -5.30 -12.24 4.08
N PHE A 83 -4.35 -11.49 4.61
CA PHE A 83 -3.57 -10.52 3.82
C PHE A 83 -2.74 -11.19 2.72
N ALA A 84 -2.10 -12.33 3.04
CA ALA A 84 -1.36 -13.12 2.07
C ALA A 84 -2.27 -13.66 0.97
N PHE A 85 -3.42 -14.20 1.34
CA PHE A 85 -4.43 -14.73 0.43
C PHE A 85 -5.00 -13.64 -0.48
N LEU A 86 -5.30 -12.45 0.04
CA LEU A 86 -5.75 -11.31 -0.74
C LEU A 86 -4.69 -10.85 -1.76
N LEU A 87 -3.42 -10.78 -1.35
CA LEU A 87 -2.33 -10.33 -2.22
C LEU A 87 -2.08 -11.31 -3.37
N VAL A 88 -2.01 -12.62 -3.08
CA VAL A 88 -1.81 -13.62 -4.13
C VAL A 88 -3.04 -13.74 -5.02
N SER A 89 -4.24 -13.61 -4.47
CA SER A 89 -5.47 -13.60 -5.26
C SER A 89 -5.53 -12.40 -6.23
N LEU A 90 -5.06 -11.24 -5.78
CA LEU A 90 -4.91 -10.07 -6.64
C LEU A 90 -3.88 -10.34 -7.75
N LEU A 91 -2.78 -11.04 -7.45
CA LEU A 91 -1.79 -11.45 -8.47
C LEU A 91 -2.42 -12.39 -9.51
N VAL A 92 -3.16 -13.43 -9.08
CA VAL A 92 -3.88 -14.34 -10.00
C VAL A 92 -4.80 -13.54 -10.91
N ALA A 93 -5.66 -12.68 -10.33
CA ALA A 93 -6.57 -11.85 -11.10
C ALA A 93 -5.83 -10.91 -12.07
N THR A 94 -4.69 -10.38 -11.65
CA THR A 94 -3.84 -9.51 -12.48
C THR A 94 -3.30 -10.25 -13.69
N ILE A 95 -2.75 -11.46 -13.52
CA ILE A 95 -2.21 -12.27 -14.62
C ILE A 95 -3.33 -12.74 -15.56
N LEU A 96 -4.47 -13.18 -15.02
CA LEU A 96 -5.61 -13.61 -15.84
C LEU A 96 -6.21 -12.46 -16.65
N THR A 97 -6.38 -11.28 -16.05
CA THR A 97 -6.95 -10.11 -16.75
C THR A 97 -5.98 -9.48 -17.74
N ASP A 98 -4.69 -9.83 -17.69
CA ASP A 98 -3.68 -9.25 -18.59
C ASP A 98 -3.73 -9.84 -20.01
N THR A 99 -4.48 -10.94 -20.23
CA THR A 99 -4.67 -11.57 -21.54
C THR A 99 -5.18 -10.60 -22.61
N VAL A 100 -6.11 -9.72 -22.27
CA VAL A 100 -6.67 -8.74 -23.22
C VAL A 100 -5.71 -7.60 -23.58
N ARG A 101 -4.52 -7.58 -22.97
CA ARG A 101 -3.48 -6.55 -23.16
C ARG A 101 -2.18 -7.10 -23.74
N PHE A 102 -2.21 -8.29 -24.31
CA PHE A 102 -1.04 -8.83 -25.00
C PHE A 102 -0.58 -7.87 -26.12
N GLY A 103 0.73 -7.66 -26.22
CA GLY A 103 1.31 -6.72 -27.17
C GLY A 103 1.37 -5.25 -26.72
N GLN A 104 0.81 -4.91 -25.57
CA GLN A 104 0.95 -3.58 -24.98
C GLN A 104 2.20 -3.50 -24.09
N GLY A 105 3.36 -3.19 -24.66
CA GLY A 105 4.62 -3.10 -23.93
C GLY A 105 5.29 -4.45 -23.63
N ASN A 106 6.24 -4.48 -22.70
CA ASN A 106 6.96 -5.70 -22.34
C ASN A 106 6.14 -6.56 -21.35
N ASN A 107 5.60 -7.66 -21.86
CA ASN A 107 4.80 -8.59 -21.06
C ASN A 107 5.64 -9.29 -19.98
N LEU A 108 6.86 -9.72 -20.35
CA LEU A 108 7.75 -10.49 -19.49
C LEU A 108 8.11 -9.73 -18.21
N THR A 109 8.64 -8.52 -18.36
CA THR A 109 8.98 -7.66 -17.19
C THR A 109 7.77 -7.30 -16.34
N THR A 110 6.58 -7.20 -16.94
CA THR A 110 5.34 -6.94 -16.21
C THR A 110 4.97 -8.12 -15.31
N TRP A 111 5.01 -9.34 -15.84
CA TRP A 111 4.61 -10.55 -15.11
C TRP A 111 5.64 -10.92 -14.04
N THR A 112 6.93 -10.95 -14.40
CA THR A 112 8.01 -11.23 -13.45
C THR A 112 8.09 -10.15 -12.36
N GLY A 113 7.95 -8.87 -12.71
CA GLY A 113 7.89 -7.77 -11.75
C GLY A 113 6.71 -7.90 -10.79
N SER A 114 5.53 -8.28 -11.29
CA SER A 114 4.35 -8.52 -10.44
C SER A 114 4.55 -9.70 -9.48
N MET A 115 5.18 -10.79 -9.94
CA MET A 115 5.52 -11.94 -9.09
C MET A 115 6.56 -11.57 -8.03
N LEU A 116 7.62 -10.85 -8.39
CA LEU A 116 8.64 -10.40 -7.44
C LEU A 116 8.06 -9.48 -6.37
N LEU A 117 7.22 -8.50 -6.76
CA LEU A 117 6.53 -7.62 -5.80
C LEU A 117 5.64 -8.42 -4.85
N THR A 118 4.89 -9.39 -5.36
CA THR A 118 4.05 -10.25 -4.51
C THR A 118 4.89 -11.10 -3.57
N THR A 119 6.03 -11.60 -4.03
CA THR A 119 6.97 -12.39 -3.21
C THR A 119 7.47 -11.58 -2.01
N VAL A 120 7.97 -10.37 -2.26
CA VAL A 120 8.47 -9.50 -1.17
C VAL A 120 7.32 -9.01 -0.28
N GLY A 121 6.12 -8.84 -0.85
CA GLY A 121 4.90 -8.57 -0.10
C GLY A 121 4.54 -9.70 0.86
N LEU A 122 4.58 -10.95 0.42
CA LEU A 122 4.36 -12.13 1.28
C LEU A 122 5.40 -12.23 2.39
N PHE A 123 6.67 -12.01 2.05
CA PHE A 123 7.75 -11.98 3.02
C PHE A 123 7.49 -10.97 4.14
N SER A 124 6.99 -9.78 3.78
CA SER A 124 6.62 -8.76 4.74
C SER A 124 5.37 -9.11 5.55
N ILE A 125 4.35 -9.69 4.93
CA ILE A 125 3.11 -10.09 5.62
C ILE A 125 3.41 -11.14 6.70
N TYR A 126 4.37 -12.03 6.46
CA TYR A 126 4.76 -13.07 7.42
C TYR A 126 5.65 -12.56 8.54
N SER A 127 6.22 -11.36 8.45
CA SER A 127 7.09 -10.76 9.45
C SER A 127 6.35 -10.58 10.77
N HIS A 128 6.86 -11.19 11.85
CA HIS A 128 6.22 -11.16 13.18
C HIS A 128 7.00 -10.31 14.20
N THR A 129 8.32 -10.29 14.11
CA THR A 129 9.17 -9.43 14.97
C THR A 129 9.47 -8.10 14.26
N LEU A 130 9.74 -7.04 15.03
CA LEU A 130 10.08 -5.72 14.48
C LEU A 130 11.29 -5.78 13.55
N LEU A 131 12.30 -6.59 13.90
CA LEU A 131 13.48 -6.79 13.05
C LEU A 131 13.11 -7.41 11.70
N ALA A 132 12.24 -8.42 11.68
CA ALA A 132 11.74 -9.03 10.44
C ALA A 132 10.95 -8.02 9.59
N VAL A 133 10.13 -7.16 10.23
CA VAL A 133 9.39 -6.08 9.54
C VAL A 133 10.35 -5.08 8.89
N ILE A 134 11.39 -4.63 9.61
CA ILE A 134 12.38 -3.68 9.10
C ILE A 134 13.06 -4.24 7.84
N ILE A 135 13.54 -5.48 7.90
CA ILE A 135 14.23 -6.13 6.78
C ILE A 135 13.28 -6.27 5.59
N SER A 136 12.07 -6.78 5.83
CA SER A 136 11.11 -7.00 4.75
C SER A 136 10.63 -5.70 4.11
N TRP A 137 10.44 -4.63 4.88
CA TRP A 137 10.09 -3.31 4.34
C TRP A 137 11.23 -2.71 3.51
N ALA A 138 12.48 -2.86 3.95
CA ALA A 138 13.63 -2.43 3.15
C ALA A 138 13.72 -3.20 1.83
N VAL A 139 13.47 -4.51 1.84
CA VAL A 139 13.45 -5.34 0.63
C VAL A 139 12.31 -4.92 -0.32
N ILE A 140 11.10 -4.65 0.19
CA ILE A 140 10.00 -4.11 -0.64
C ILE A 140 10.45 -2.82 -1.33
N ASP A 141 11.01 -1.86 -0.58
CA ASP A 141 11.37 -0.55 -1.10
C ASP A 141 12.47 -0.65 -2.19
N ILE A 142 13.46 -1.54 -1.99
CA ILE A 142 14.51 -1.80 -2.99
C ILE A 142 13.93 -2.44 -4.26
N VAL A 143 13.06 -3.43 -4.12
CA VAL A 143 12.44 -4.11 -5.27
C VAL A 143 11.52 -3.17 -6.02
N GLU A 144 10.70 -2.38 -5.32
CA GLU A 144 9.80 -1.41 -5.95
C GLU A 144 10.58 -0.36 -6.75
N ILE A 145 11.62 0.25 -6.15
CA ILE A 145 12.43 1.26 -6.87
C ILE A 145 13.17 0.64 -8.05
N GLY A 146 13.69 -0.58 -7.91
CA GLY A 146 14.34 -1.31 -8.99
C GLY A 146 13.40 -1.55 -10.19
N ILE A 147 12.15 -1.97 -9.92
CA ILE A 147 11.14 -2.16 -10.95
C ILE A 147 10.73 -0.82 -11.57
N LEU A 148 10.53 0.23 -10.76
CA LEU A 148 10.18 1.56 -11.27
C LEU A 148 11.25 2.11 -12.20
N ILE A 149 12.53 2.03 -11.84
CA ILE A 149 13.64 2.49 -12.66
C ILE A 149 13.75 1.66 -13.96
N SER A 150 13.51 0.35 -13.90
CA SER A 150 13.59 -0.52 -15.08
C SER A 150 12.46 -0.28 -16.09
N VAL A 151 11.26 0.10 -15.61
CA VAL A 151 10.07 0.27 -16.45
C VAL A 151 9.93 1.71 -16.96
N ILE A 152 10.33 2.70 -16.16
CA ILE A 152 10.14 4.11 -16.46
C ILE A 152 11.43 4.69 -17.06
N LYS A 153 11.36 5.18 -18.30
CA LYS A 153 12.51 5.80 -18.99
C LYS A 153 12.63 7.32 -18.76
N ASN A 154 11.64 7.96 -18.15
CA ASN A 154 11.58 9.41 -18.02
C ASN A 154 12.23 9.88 -16.70
N GLN A 155 13.30 10.67 -16.78
CA GLN A 155 14.04 11.18 -15.62
C GLN A 155 13.18 11.99 -14.63
N ARG A 156 12.19 12.77 -15.10
CA ARG A 156 11.32 13.55 -14.23
C ARG A 156 10.45 12.66 -13.32
N ILE A 157 10.13 11.48 -13.80
CA ILE A 157 9.33 10.52 -13.03
C ILE A 157 10.21 9.77 -12.03
N HIS A 158 11.49 9.59 -12.34
CA HIS A 158 12.45 9.02 -11.39
C HIS A 158 12.57 9.87 -10.11
N SER A 159 12.53 11.21 -10.22
CA SER A 159 12.60 12.08 -9.04
C SER A 159 11.41 11.86 -8.10
N VAL A 160 10.21 11.63 -8.63
CA VAL A 160 9.02 11.32 -7.83
C VAL A 160 9.16 9.96 -7.14
N ALA A 161 9.65 8.95 -7.85
CA ALA A 161 9.89 7.62 -7.27
C ALA A 161 10.94 7.66 -6.15
N VAL A 162 11.98 8.48 -6.30
CA VAL A 162 13.02 8.67 -5.27
C VAL A 162 12.45 9.37 -4.02
N VAL A 163 11.62 10.40 -4.19
CA VAL A 163 10.98 11.09 -3.06
C VAL A 163 10.08 10.13 -2.29
N GLU A 164 9.30 9.33 -2.99
CA GLU A 164 8.43 8.33 -2.36
C GLU A 164 9.24 7.26 -1.62
N PHE A 165 10.30 6.76 -2.24
CA PHE A 165 11.23 5.85 -1.58
C PHE A 165 11.81 6.49 -0.30
N GLY A 166 12.23 7.76 -0.36
CA GLY A 166 12.75 8.49 0.81
C GLY A 166 11.75 8.57 1.96
N LEU A 167 10.48 8.86 1.67
CA LEU A 167 9.42 8.92 2.69
C LEU A 167 9.16 7.54 3.33
N ARG A 168 9.12 6.47 2.53
CA ARG A 168 8.95 5.11 3.03
C ARG A 168 10.16 4.65 3.85
N PHE A 169 11.36 4.96 3.37
CA PHE A 169 12.61 4.68 4.08
C PHE A 169 12.64 5.40 5.45
N MET A 170 12.18 6.65 5.51
CA MET A 170 12.02 7.38 6.77
C MET A 170 11.04 6.66 7.71
N GLY A 171 9.95 6.11 7.17
CA GLY A 171 9.04 5.26 7.95
C GLY A 171 9.73 4.02 8.53
N THR A 172 10.60 3.37 7.74
CA THR A 172 11.40 2.23 8.21
C THR A 172 12.40 2.65 9.29
N MET A 173 13.03 3.83 9.15
CA MET A 173 13.94 4.39 10.18
C MET A 173 13.23 4.63 11.52
N LEU A 174 11.97 5.07 11.50
CA LEU A 174 11.18 5.22 12.73
C LEU A 174 10.92 3.86 13.42
N VAL A 175 10.69 2.80 12.65
CA VAL A 175 10.54 1.45 13.21
C VAL A 175 11.88 0.92 13.78
N ILE A 176 13.02 1.26 13.15
CA ILE A 176 14.35 0.97 13.71
C ILE A 176 14.54 1.71 15.05
N ALA A 177 14.20 3.01 15.09
CA ALA A 177 14.26 3.79 16.33
C ALA A 177 13.34 3.19 17.43
N ALA A 178 12.15 2.73 17.07
CA ALA A 178 11.24 2.01 17.95
C ALA A 178 11.87 0.71 18.50
N LEU A 179 12.53 -0.07 17.65
CA LEU A 179 13.23 -1.29 18.04
C LEU A 179 14.37 -0.99 19.05
N ILE A 180 15.22 -0.01 18.77
CA ILE A 180 16.32 0.39 19.65
C ILE A 180 15.79 0.87 21.00
N LEU A 181 14.74 1.71 20.98
CA LEU A 181 14.14 2.25 22.20
C LEU A 181 13.46 1.16 23.03
N SER A 182 12.77 0.22 22.39
CA SER A 182 12.11 -0.90 23.08
C SER A 182 13.12 -1.75 23.85
N LYS A 183 14.33 -1.91 23.35
CA LYS A 183 15.41 -2.66 24.00
C LYS A 183 16.05 -1.91 25.16
N SER A 184 16.23 -0.60 25.02
CA SER A 184 16.79 0.22 26.10
C SER A 184 15.91 0.25 27.35
N GLN A 185 14.62 -0.07 27.22
CA GLN A 185 13.64 -0.06 28.29
C GLN A 185 13.43 -1.43 28.96
N ASN A 186 14.37 -2.38 28.82
CA ASN A 186 14.31 -3.74 29.36
C ASN A 186 13.12 -4.57 28.85
N GLY A 187 13.14 -4.80 27.56
CA GLY A 187 12.64 -5.98 26.89
C GLY A 187 11.35 -6.61 27.39
N ILE A 188 10.22 -5.97 27.10
CA ILE A 188 8.99 -6.76 27.00
C ILE A 188 9.08 -7.43 25.62
N GLU A 189 9.56 -8.67 25.60
CA GLU A 189 9.53 -9.52 24.41
C GLU A 189 8.07 -9.79 24.06
N GLY A 190 7.62 -9.23 22.95
CA GLY A 190 6.30 -9.49 22.40
C GLY A 190 5.61 -8.23 21.89
N THR A 191 4.73 -8.40 20.91
CA THR A 191 3.93 -7.34 20.27
C THR A 191 2.77 -6.84 21.13
N THR A 192 2.70 -7.19 22.40
CA THR A 192 1.50 -7.01 23.24
C THR A 192 1.47 -5.72 24.05
N GLN A 193 2.62 -5.24 24.54
CA GLN A 193 2.68 -3.99 25.30
C GLN A 193 3.93 -3.19 24.94
N PHE A 194 3.75 -2.03 24.36
CA PHE A 194 4.81 -1.09 24.03
C PHE A 194 4.72 0.15 24.94
N SER A 195 5.87 0.74 25.27
CA SER A 195 5.88 2.07 25.88
C SER A 195 5.27 3.11 24.96
N HIS A 196 4.79 4.22 25.53
CA HIS A 196 4.17 5.30 24.76
C HIS A 196 5.04 5.78 23.59
N ALA A 197 6.34 5.99 23.82
CA ALA A 197 7.25 6.46 22.79
C ALA A 197 7.48 5.43 21.68
N VAL A 198 7.65 4.15 22.03
CA VAL A 198 7.79 3.05 21.05
C VAL A 198 6.52 2.92 20.20
N TYR A 199 5.34 2.91 20.84
CA TYR A 199 4.06 2.83 20.14
C TYR A 199 3.84 4.00 19.18
N LEU A 200 4.18 5.23 19.61
CA LEU A 200 4.10 6.42 18.78
C LEU A 200 5.01 6.32 17.55
N LEU A 201 6.25 5.85 17.70
CA LEU A 201 7.19 5.65 16.60
C LEU A 201 6.70 4.59 15.60
N LEU A 202 6.09 3.50 16.09
CA LEU A 202 5.52 2.45 15.23
C LEU A 202 4.36 2.99 14.39
N ILE A 203 3.44 3.74 15.01
CA ILE A 203 2.32 4.36 14.27
C ILE A 203 2.83 5.40 13.29
N LEU A 204 3.76 6.27 13.67
CA LEU A 204 4.36 7.25 12.76
C LEU A 204 5.04 6.56 11.58
N GLY A 205 5.79 5.49 11.80
CA GLY A 205 6.40 4.70 10.74
C GLY A 205 5.35 4.11 9.77
N ALA A 206 4.27 3.55 10.30
CA ALA A 206 3.18 3.02 9.50
C ALA A 206 2.46 4.12 8.71
N THR A 207 2.18 5.28 9.32
CA THR A 207 1.47 6.40 8.66
C THR A 207 2.29 7.03 7.55
N LEU A 208 3.62 7.13 7.70
CA LEU A 208 4.52 7.56 6.64
C LEU A 208 4.46 6.63 5.42
N ARG A 209 4.49 5.33 5.64
CA ARG A 209 4.44 4.33 4.55
C ARG A 209 3.06 4.27 3.86
N LEU A 210 2.00 4.58 4.59
CA LEU A 210 0.63 4.64 4.05
C LEU A 210 0.30 5.98 3.36
N GLY A 211 1.16 7.00 3.49
CA GLY A 211 0.91 8.34 2.97
C GLY A 211 -0.11 9.14 3.76
N VAL A 212 -0.44 8.72 4.99
CA VAL A 212 -1.43 9.39 5.83
C VAL A 212 -0.84 10.61 6.54
N LEU A 213 0.40 10.50 7.01
CA LEU A 213 1.12 11.59 7.66
C LEU A 213 2.62 11.55 7.30
N PRO A 214 3.15 12.52 6.56
CA PRO A 214 2.43 13.64 5.94
C PRO A 214 1.45 13.17 4.86
N LEU A 215 0.41 13.95 4.62
CA LEU A 215 -0.54 13.64 3.56
C LEU A 215 0.17 13.74 2.20
N HIS A 216 0.53 12.62 1.64
CA HIS A 216 1.11 12.57 0.30
C HIS A 216 0.44 11.46 -0.52
N VAL A 217 0.43 11.64 -1.82
CA VAL A 217 -0.20 10.70 -2.74
C VAL A 217 0.83 9.67 -3.16
N PRO A 218 0.72 8.41 -2.66
CA PRO A 218 1.67 7.37 -3.00
C PRO A 218 1.61 7.09 -4.51
N LEU A 219 2.75 7.04 -5.18
CA LEU A 219 2.88 6.77 -6.60
C LEU A 219 1.89 7.56 -7.46
N THR A 220 2.29 8.74 -7.90
CA THR A 220 1.45 9.66 -8.68
C THR A 220 0.68 8.95 -9.80
N ALA A 221 -0.51 9.45 -10.08
CA ALA A 221 -1.46 8.86 -11.01
C ALA A 221 -0.92 8.70 -12.45
N ASN A 222 0.00 9.57 -12.88
CA ASN A 222 0.44 9.71 -14.26
C ASN A 222 1.67 8.87 -14.63
N LEU A 223 1.96 7.82 -13.86
CA LEU A 223 3.05 6.91 -14.21
C LEU A 223 2.68 6.07 -15.45
N PRO A 224 3.53 6.04 -16.49
CA PRO A 224 3.30 5.24 -17.69
C PRO A 224 3.61 3.76 -17.43
N ILE A 225 2.97 3.18 -16.43
CA ILE A 225 3.12 1.78 -16.03
C ILE A 225 1.88 1.02 -16.51
N ARG A 226 2.12 -0.18 -17.03
CA ARG A 226 1.05 -1.09 -17.45
C ARG A 226 0.05 -1.32 -16.30
N ARG A 227 -1.23 -1.39 -16.64
CA ARG A 227 -2.34 -1.46 -15.68
C ARG A 227 -2.17 -2.60 -14.66
N SER A 228 -1.73 -3.77 -15.11
CA SER A 228 -1.47 -4.96 -14.30
C SER A 228 -0.39 -4.72 -13.24
N LEU A 229 0.84 -4.41 -13.66
CA LEU A 229 1.96 -4.13 -12.76
C LEU A 229 1.68 -2.93 -11.85
N GLY A 230 1.11 -1.86 -12.41
CA GLY A 230 0.76 -0.66 -11.65
C GLY A 230 -0.33 -0.90 -10.59
N THR A 231 -1.12 -1.97 -10.70
CA THR A 231 -2.06 -2.38 -9.67
C THR A 231 -1.32 -3.07 -8.52
N ILE A 232 -0.56 -4.12 -8.79
CA ILE A 232 0.22 -4.84 -7.76
C ILE A 232 1.13 -3.88 -7.00
N LEU A 233 1.88 -3.04 -7.71
CA LEU A 233 2.81 -2.08 -7.14
C LEU A 233 2.16 -1.14 -6.11
N ARG A 234 0.90 -0.75 -6.31
CA ARG A 234 0.17 0.11 -5.38
C ARG A 234 -0.44 -0.62 -4.19
N PHE A 235 -0.65 -1.94 -4.30
CA PHE A 235 -1.25 -2.72 -3.22
C PHE A 235 -0.24 -3.35 -2.27
N VAL A 236 0.96 -3.68 -2.74
CA VAL A 236 1.95 -4.44 -1.95
C VAL A 236 2.31 -3.73 -0.66
N THR A 237 2.75 -2.47 -0.73
CA THR A 237 3.15 -1.70 0.44
C THR A 237 1.99 -1.47 1.42
N PRO A 238 0.80 -0.98 1.00
CA PRO A 238 -0.33 -0.84 1.92
C PRO A 238 -0.74 -2.15 2.58
N ILE A 239 -0.89 -3.24 1.83
CA ILE A 239 -1.27 -4.55 2.40
C ILE A 239 -0.24 -5.02 3.44
N SER A 240 1.04 -4.84 3.18
CA SER A 240 2.14 -5.14 4.11
C SER A 240 2.00 -4.35 5.42
N VAL A 241 1.76 -3.04 5.33
CA VAL A 241 1.59 -2.19 6.52
C VAL A 241 0.29 -2.50 7.26
N LEU A 242 -0.81 -2.80 6.54
CA LEU A 242 -2.07 -3.20 7.16
C LEU A 242 -1.95 -4.55 7.90
N SER A 243 -1.21 -5.50 7.33
CA SER A 243 -0.87 -6.75 8.00
C SER A 243 -0.05 -6.50 9.28
N PHE A 244 0.94 -5.61 9.24
CA PHE A 244 1.70 -5.20 10.41
C PHE A 244 0.80 -4.59 11.49
N LEU A 245 -0.05 -3.61 11.14
CA LEU A 245 -0.99 -2.99 12.09
C LEU A 245 -1.96 -4.02 12.69
N SER A 246 -2.38 -5.04 11.94
CA SER A 246 -3.26 -6.10 12.47
C SER A 246 -2.58 -7.01 13.50
N GLN A 247 -1.24 -7.05 13.53
CA GLN A 247 -0.44 -7.83 14.48
C GLN A 247 -0.06 -7.03 15.73
N VAL A 248 0.14 -5.72 15.59
CA VAL A 248 0.43 -4.83 16.72
C VAL A 248 -0.86 -4.51 17.46
N GLN A 249 -0.93 -4.86 18.74
CA GLN A 249 -2.12 -4.58 19.54
C GLN A 249 -2.31 -3.07 19.75
N PRO A 250 -3.50 -2.53 19.51
CA PRO A 250 -3.80 -1.12 19.79
C PRO A 250 -3.65 -0.81 21.28
N GLN A 251 -2.91 0.25 21.59
CA GLN A 251 -2.66 0.68 22.98
C GLN A 251 -3.66 1.78 23.37
N LEU A 252 -4.88 1.38 23.74
CA LEU A 252 -5.99 2.32 24.03
C LEU A 252 -5.74 3.21 25.27
N GLN A 253 -4.79 2.84 26.14
CA GLN A 253 -4.39 3.65 27.27
C GLN A 253 -3.71 4.96 26.88
N TYR A 254 -3.20 5.09 25.65
CA TYR A 254 -2.52 6.31 25.19
C TYR A 254 -3.50 7.26 24.49
N ALA A 255 -4.36 7.91 25.28
CA ALA A 255 -5.39 8.81 24.78
C ALA A 255 -4.85 9.91 23.85
N ASN A 256 -3.66 10.45 24.12
CA ASN A 256 -3.04 11.48 23.28
C ASN A 256 -2.75 10.99 21.86
N VAL A 257 -2.36 9.71 21.70
CA VAL A 257 -2.13 9.10 20.38
C VAL A 257 -3.44 9.01 19.61
N ILE A 258 -4.50 8.56 20.28
CA ILE A 258 -5.84 8.46 19.68
C ILE A 258 -6.33 9.86 19.26
N LEU A 259 -6.21 10.84 20.16
CA LEU A 259 -6.66 12.22 19.93
C LEU A 259 -5.97 12.88 18.74
N PHE A 260 -4.69 12.57 18.50
CA PHE A 260 -3.93 13.12 17.38
C PHE A 260 -4.16 12.33 16.07
N PHE A 261 -4.01 11.01 16.09
CA PHE A 261 -4.03 10.22 14.84
C PHE A 261 -5.44 10.00 14.28
N ASN A 262 -6.48 9.94 15.11
CA ASN A 262 -7.83 9.70 14.62
C ASN A 262 -8.34 10.84 13.71
N PRO A 263 -8.29 12.13 14.08
CA PRO A 263 -8.69 13.21 13.16
C PRO A 263 -7.80 13.28 11.91
N VAL A 264 -6.50 13.10 12.03
CA VAL A 264 -5.58 13.09 10.88
C VAL A 264 -5.96 11.98 9.90
N ALA A 265 -6.22 10.78 10.40
CA ALA A 265 -6.64 9.64 9.60
C ALA A 265 -7.98 9.89 8.89
N LEU A 266 -8.98 10.43 9.60
CA LEU A 266 -10.29 10.74 9.03
C LEU A 266 -10.24 11.85 7.98
N ILE A 267 -9.46 12.92 8.22
CA ILE A 267 -9.24 14.00 7.24
C ILE A 267 -8.59 13.43 5.96
N THR A 268 -7.56 12.60 6.12
CA THR A 268 -6.89 11.93 5.01
C THR A 268 -7.84 11.03 4.24
N ALA A 269 -8.65 10.24 4.95
CA ALA A 269 -9.63 9.36 4.35
C ALA A 269 -10.68 10.14 3.55
N LEU A 270 -11.23 11.20 4.12
CA LEU A 270 -12.21 12.06 3.46
C LEU A 270 -11.63 12.75 2.22
N TYR A 271 -10.41 13.29 2.34
CA TYR A 271 -9.69 13.88 1.20
C TYR A 271 -9.51 12.87 0.06
N GLY A 272 -9.02 11.67 0.40
CA GLY A 272 -8.86 10.58 -0.56
C GLY A 272 -10.19 10.20 -1.23
N ALA A 273 -11.27 10.06 -0.45
CA ALA A 273 -12.60 9.71 -0.95
C ALA A 273 -13.17 10.76 -1.91
N VAL A 274 -13.05 12.05 -1.59
CA VAL A 274 -13.50 13.16 -2.45
C VAL A 274 -12.69 13.19 -3.74
N LYS A 275 -11.36 13.07 -3.67
CA LYS A 275 -10.48 13.05 -4.85
C LYS A 275 -10.71 11.81 -5.72
N TRP A 276 -10.94 10.64 -5.12
CA TRP A 276 -11.35 9.43 -5.83
C TRP A 276 -12.65 9.64 -6.61
N THR A 277 -13.69 10.15 -5.94
CA THR A 277 -15.01 10.35 -6.54
C THR A 277 -15.00 11.40 -7.64
N THR A 278 -14.15 12.43 -7.53
CA THR A 278 -14.03 13.50 -8.54
C THR A 278 -13.02 13.18 -9.63
N ALA A 279 -12.24 12.11 -9.51
CA ALA A 279 -11.21 11.75 -10.48
C ALA A 279 -11.74 11.61 -11.91
N GLY A 280 -10.92 12.04 -12.87
CA GLY A 280 -11.27 11.99 -14.30
C GLY A 280 -11.42 10.56 -14.83
N ASN A 281 -10.68 9.60 -14.30
CA ASN A 281 -10.80 8.17 -14.61
C ASN A 281 -10.33 7.35 -13.40
N GLU A 282 -10.61 6.03 -13.43
CA GLU A 282 -10.25 5.13 -12.33
C GLU A 282 -8.74 5.00 -12.14
N LEU A 283 -7.94 5.15 -13.20
CA LEU A 283 -6.48 5.03 -13.10
C LEU A 283 -5.87 6.26 -12.41
N THR A 284 -6.36 7.46 -12.70
CA THR A 284 -5.94 8.68 -12.01
C THR A 284 -6.46 8.73 -10.57
N GLY A 285 -7.55 8.02 -10.28
CA GLY A 285 -8.13 7.88 -8.94
C GLY A 285 -7.41 6.86 -8.04
N ARG A 286 -6.62 5.92 -8.61
CA ARG A 286 -5.99 4.82 -7.84
C ARG A 286 -5.31 5.25 -6.53
N PRO A 287 -4.41 6.24 -6.53
CA PRO A 287 -3.70 6.60 -5.32
C PRO A 287 -4.63 7.17 -4.25
N TYR A 288 -5.68 7.87 -4.65
CA TYR A 288 -6.67 8.42 -3.72
C TYR A 288 -7.57 7.35 -3.11
N TRP A 289 -7.86 6.27 -3.86
CA TRP A 289 -8.50 5.06 -3.33
C TRP A 289 -7.67 4.45 -2.21
N MET A 290 -6.38 4.21 -2.48
CA MET A 290 -5.46 3.66 -1.50
C MET A 290 -5.36 4.55 -0.26
N LEU A 291 -5.18 5.85 -0.46
CA LEU A 291 -5.07 6.84 0.61
C LEU A 291 -6.32 6.89 1.49
N ALA A 292 -7.52 6.84 0.89
CA ALA A 292 -8.77 6.85 1.63
C ALA A 292 -8.92 5.63 2.53
N PHE A 293 -8.64 4.43 2.01
CA PHE A 293 -8.70 3.21 2.82
C PHE A 293 -7.59 3.15 3.86
N SER A 294 -6.38 3.61 3.57
CA SER A 294 -5.30 3.73 4.54
C SER A 294 -5.70 4.62 5.74
N GLY A 295 -6.35 5.75 5.47
CA GLY A 295 -6.89 6.62 6.51
C GLY A 295 -7.98 5.95 7.33
N LEU A 296 -8.97 5.29 6.69
CA LEU A 296 -10.04 4.57 7.41
C LEU A 296 -9.50 3.44 8.29
N VAL A 297 -8.52 2.68 7.77
CA VAL A 297 -7.88 1.61 8.54
C VAL A 297 -7.13 2.17 9.73
N LEU A 298 -6.38 3.25 9.57
CA LEU A 298 -5.66 3.87 10.68
C LEU A 298 -6.65 4.39 11.75
N ALA A 299 -7.75 5.03 11.33
CA ALA A 299 -8.80 5.48 12.26
C ALA A 299 -9.41 4.31 13.05
N SER A 300 -9.67 3.18 12.38
CA SER A 300 -10.17 1.96 13.01
C SER A 300 -9.13 1.33 13.95
N TYR A 301 -7.85 1.34 13.57
CA TYR A 301 -6.76 0.80 14.34
C TYR A 301 -6.58 1.54 15.68
N VAL A 302 -6.50 2.87 15.64
CA VAL A 302 -6.31 3.66 16.87
C VAL A 302 -7.51 3.61 17.80
N GLN A 303 -8.68 3.21 17.30
CA GLN A 303 -9.88 2.96 18.10
C GLN A 303 -10.00 1.49 18.61
N GLY A 304 -9.06 0.62 18.24
CA GLY A 304 -9.01 -0.77 18.71
C GLY A 304 -9.84 -1.78 17.89
N HIS A 305 -10.32 -1.39 16.70
CA HIS A 305 -11.22 -2.24 15.89
C HIS A 305 -10.43 -3.09 14.86
N ILE A 306 -9.75 -4.14 15.31
CA ILE A 306 -8.91 -5.00 14.45
C ILE A 306 -9.73 -5.69 13.34
N GLU A 307 -10.95 -6.15 13.65
CA GLU A 307 -11.81 -6.81 12.65
C GLU A 307 -12.21 -5.87 11.52
N THR A 308 -12.40 -4.59 11.84
CA THR A 308 -12.67 -3.55 10.84
C THR A 308 -11.47 -3.34 9.91
N ILE A 309 -10.23 -3.46 10.40
CA ILE A 309 -9.02 -3.38 9.58
C ILE A 309 -9.04 -4.45 8.49
N VAL A 310 -9.35 -5.69 8.87
CA VAL A 310 -9.43 -6.81 7.92
C VAL A 310 -10.55 -6.58 6.90
N ALA A 311 -11.74 -6.15 7.35
CA ALA A 311 -12.86 -5.86 6.46
C ALA A 311 -12.53 -4.73 5.47
N LEU A 312 -11.94 -3.62 5.93
CA LEU A 312 -11.51 -2.53 5.06
C LEU A 312 -10.42 -2.95 4.07
N SER A 313 -9.51 -3.84 4.48
CA SER A 313 -8.48 -4.38 3.59
C SER A 313 -9.09 -5.26 2.50
N ILE A 314 -10.09 -6.06 2.83
CA ILE A 314 -10.86 -6.84 1.84
C ILE A 314 -11.53 -5.89 0.85
N ILE A 315 -12.23 -4.86 1.32
CA ILE A 315 -12.90 -3.86 0.45
C ILE A 315 -11.87 -3.14 -0.43
N MET A 316 -10.75 -2.72 0.13
CA MET A 316 -9.69 -2.03 -0.60
C MET A 316 -9.18 -2.88 -1.77
N VAL A 317 -8.88 -4.17 -1.52
CA VAL A 317 -8.34 -5.09 -2.54
C VAL A 317 -9.42 -5.51 -3.53
N LEU A 318 -10.61 -5.88 -3.06
CA LEU A 318 -11.74 -6.28 -3.90
C LEU A 318 -12.16 -5.15 -4.85
N GLY A 319 -12.53 -4.01 -4.30
CA GLY A 319 -13.00 -2.87 -5.08
C GLY A 319 -11.91 -2.27 -5.95
N GLY A 320 -10.74 -2.01 -5.37
CA GLY A 320 -9.60 -1.46 -6.12
C GLY A 320 -9.08 -2.43 -7.17
N GLY A 321 -8.89 -3.70 -6.82
CA GLY A 321 -8.48 -4.74 -7.76
C GLY A 321 -9.45 -4.87 -8.93
N TYR A 322 -10.74 -4.95 -8.64
CA TYR A 322 -11.78 -5.02 -9.66
C TYR A 322 -11.75 -3.82 -10.61
N ILE A 323 -11.84 -2.60 -10.09
CA ILE A 323 -11.98 -1.39 -10.91
C ILE A 323 -10.67 -1.06 -11.66
N PHE A 324 -9.50 -1.35 -11.08
CA PHE A 324 -8.21 -1.06 -11.69
C PHE A 324 -7.83 -2.06 -12.78
N LEU A 325 -8.27 -3.30 -12.68
CA LEU A 325 -8.02 -4.34 -13.70
C LEU A 325 -9.06 -4.33 -14.82
N ARG A 326 -10.23 -3.74 -14.58
CA ARG A 326 -11.30 -3.64 -15.57
C ARG A 326 -10.89 -2.78 -16.76
N SER A 327 -10.92 -3.33 -17.98
CA SER A 327 -10.68 -2.62 -19.25
C SER A 327 -11.90 -2.56 -20.16
N SER A 328 -12.85 -3.49 -20.03
CA SER A 328 -14.04 -3.52 -20.87
C SER A 328 -15.29 -2.99 -20.16
N THR A 329 -16.21 -2.41 -20.92
CA THR A 329 -17.50 -1.90 -20.44
C THR A 329 -18.66 -2.81 -20.90
N SER A 330 -18.41 -4.11 -20.96
CA SER A 330 -19.46 -5.08 -21.27
C SER A 330 -20.56 -5.03 -20.20
N ARG A 331 -21.79 -5.42 -20.57
CA ARG A 331 -22.90 -5.55 -19.61
C ARG A 331 -22.51 -6.49 -18.45
N PHE A 332 -21.83 -7.58 -18.77
CA PHE A 332 -21.33 -8.54 -17.78
C PHE A 332 -20.39 -7.86 -16.76
N SER A 333 -19.38 -7.12 -17.22
CA SER A 333 -18.46 -6.43 -16.31
C SER A 333 -19.15 -5.34 -15.47
N THR A 334 -20.21 -4.72 -15.97
CA THR A 334 -20.97 -3.73 -15.20
C THR A 334 -21.82 -4.40 -14.12
N ILE A 335 -22.50 -5.51 -14.43
CA ILE A 335 -23.27 -6.30 -13.45
C ILE A 335 -22.33 -6.80 -12.35
N LEU A 336 -21.19 -7.38 -12.74
CA LEU A 336 -20.20 -7.86 -11.78
C LEU A 336 -19.67 -6.74 -10.87
N GLY A 337 -19.51 -5.50 -11.41
CA GLY A 337 -19.14 -4.33 -10.63
C GLY A 337 -20.21 -3.89 -9.62
N ILE A 338 -21.49 -4.07 -9.95
CA ILE A 338 -22.60 -3.82 -9.02
C ILE A 338 -22.60 -4.88 -7.90
N VAL A 339 -22.37 -6.15 -8.24
CA VAL A 339 -22.24 -7.23 -7.24
C VAL A 339 -21.05 -6.93 -6.30
N CYS A 340 -19.92 -6.54 -6.85
CA CYS A 340 -18.75 -6.11 -6.08
C CYS A 340 -19.09 -4.95 -5.12
N LEU A 341 -19.86 -3.96 -5.57
CA LEU A 341 -20.31 -2.85 -4.72
C LEU A 341 -21.21 -3.35 -3.57
N LEU A 342 -22.13 -4.27 -3.83
CA LEU A 342 -23.00 -4.85 -2.79
C LEU A 342 -22.18 -5.60 -1.72
N GLU A 343 -21.13 -6.30 -2.11
CA GLU A 343 -20.20 -6.91 -1.16
C GLU A 343 -19.44 -5.86 -0.35
N MET A 344 -18.94 -4.81 -1.01
CA MET A 344 -18.17 -3.74 -0.36
C MET A 344 -19.00 -2.94 0.64
N VAL A 345 -20.28 -2.79 0.42
CA VAL A 345 -21.20 -2.05 1.32
C VAL A 345 -21.25 -2.67 2.72
N GLY A 346 -20.79 -3.91 2.89
CA GLY A 346 -20.73 -4.56 4.20
C GLY A 346 -22.09 -5.07 4.66
N LEU A 347 -22.85 -5.67 3.74
CA LEU A 347 -24.11 -6.33 4.08
C LEU A 347 -23.91 -7.37 5.20
N PRO A 348 -24.90 -7.57 6.07
CA PRO A 348 -24.85 -8.62 7.07
C PRO A 348 -24.50 -9.97 6.47
N PHE A 349 -23.70 -10.75 7.19
CA PHE A 349 -23.19 -12.06 6.76
C PHE A 349 -22.24 -12.04 5.55
N THR A 350 -21.80 -10.87 5.08
CA THR A 350 -20.70 -10.76 4.12
C THR A 350 -19.34 -10.65 4.84
N PRO A 351 -18.21 -10.98 4.16
CA PRO A 351 -16.88 -10.85 4.76
C PRO A 351 -16.52 -9.43 5.20
N THR A 352 -17.21 -8.45 4.64
CA THR A 352 -17.00 -7.03 4.86
C THR A 352 -17.94 -6.42 5.90
N SER A 353 -18.88 -7.20 6.44
CA SER A 353 -19.83 -6.72 7.47
C SER A 353 -19.17 -6.05 8.68
N PRO A 354 -17.95 -6.45 9.15
CA PRO A 354 -17.31 -5.80 10.29
C PRO A 354 -16.91 -4.34 10.05
N VAL A 355 -17.01 -3.83 8.82
CA VAL A 355 -16.74 -2.42 8.52
C VAL A 355 -17.65 -1.45 9.31
N TRP A 356 -18.84 -1.91 9.74
CA TRP A 356 -19.82 -1.14 10.48
C TRP A 356 -19.90 -1.50 11.97
N SER A 357 -19.05 -2.39 12.45
CA SER A 357 -19.12 -2.92 13.82
C SER A 357 -18.89 -1.86 14.91
N HIS A 358 -18.14 -0.81 14.61
CA HIS A 358 -17.78 0.24 15.57
C HIS A 358 -18.83 1.36 15.69
N LEU A 359 -19.83 1.44 14.80
CA LEU A 359 -20.81 2.53 14.81
C LEU A 359 -21.60 2.71 16.10
N PRO A 360 -21.93 1.66 16.90
CA PRO A 360 -22.68 1.87 18.12
C PRO A 360 -21.86 2.19 19.38
N ALA A 361 -20.54 1.98 19.40
CA ALA A 361 -19.92 1.73 20.70
C ALA A 361 -18.82 2.69 21.20
N SER A 362 -18.01 3.38 20.41
CA SER A 362 -16.76 3.87 21.04
C SER A 362 -16.07 5.08 20.42
N GLY A 363 -16.69 5.82 19.59
CA GLY A 363 -16.08 7.06 19.08
C GLY A 363 -16.87 8.28 19.52
N THR A 364 -16.29 9.47 19.37
CA THR A 364 -17.12 10.66 19.36
C THR A 364 -18.11 10.53 18.20
N ALA A 365 -19.38 10.89 18.41
CA ALA A 365 -20.41 10.83 17.37
C ALA A 365 -19.97 11.50 16.07
N PHE A 366 -19.16 12.55 16.17
CA PHE A 366 -18.56 13.26 15.04
C PHE A 366 -17.57 12.37 14.23
N ALA A 367 -16.69 11.62 14.89
CA ALA A 367 -15.74 10.74 14.21
C ALA A 367 -16.46 9.64 13.43
N ASN A 368 -17.47 9.00 14.04
CA ASN A 368 -18.29 8.00 13.39
C ASN A 368 -19.08 8.57 12.20
N PHE A 369 -19.56 9.79 12.31
CA PHE A 369 -20.23 10.50 11.22
C PHE A 369 -19.26 10.74 10.03
N VAL A 370 -18.06 11.26 10.29
CA VAL A 370 -17.04 11.50 9.24
C VAL A 370 -16.60 10.18 8.59
N TYR A 371 -16.42 9.13 9.38
CA TYR A 371 -16.10 7.79 8.88
C TYR A 371 -17.18 7.28 7.92
N SER A 372 -18.45 7.34 8.33
CA SER A 372 -19.59 6.88 7.54
C SER A 372 -19.75 7.66 6.24
N ILE A 373 -19.65 8.99 6.30
CA ILE A 373 -19.68 9.85 5.11
C ILE A 373 -18.55 9.49 4.15
N THR A 374 -17.35 9.25 4.66
CA THR A 374 -16.21 8.89 3.85
C THR A 374 -16.46 7.59 3.07
N LEU A 375 -17.00 6.56 3.74
CA LEU A 375 -17.40 5.32 3.08
C LEU A 375 -18.47 5.54 2.01
N PHE A 376 -19.50 6.34 2.30
CA PHE A 376 -20.55 6.64 1.32
C PHE A 376 -19.98 7.32 0.07
N ILE A 377 -19.09 8.31 0.24
CA ILE A 377 -18.42 8.98 -0.87
C ILE A 377 -17.57 7.99 -1.68
N LEU A 378 -16.86 7.07 -1.02
CA LEU A 378 -16.07 6.03 -1.68
C LEU A 378 -16.93 5.09 -2.54
N PHE A 379 -18.06 4.64 -2.00
CA PHE A 379 -19.00 3.75 -2.72
C PHE A 379 -19.67 4.47 -3.90
N ILE A 380 -20.06 5.72 -3.72
CA ILE A 380 -20.59 6.57 -4.80
C ILE A 380 -19.54 6.74 -5.90
N GLY A 381 -18.29 7.03 -5.53
CA GLY A 381 -17.18 7.12 -6.47
C GLY A 381 -16.93 5.82 -7.22
N PHE A 382 -16.98 4.68 -6.53
CA PHE A 382 -16.87 3.36 -7.14
C PHE A 382 -18.00 3.11 -8.16
N LEU A 383 -19.26 3.35 -7.78
CA LEU A 383 -20.41 3.22 -8.67
C LEU A 383 -20.27 4.11 -9.91
N ARG A 384 -19.85 5.37 -9.72
CA ARG A 384 -19.58 6.30 -10.83
C ARG A 384 -18.57 5.74 -11.83
N HIS A 385 -17.47 5.17 -11.33
CA HIS A 385 -16.44 4.59 -12.20
C HIS A 385 -16.89 3.28 -12.85
N VAL A 386 -17.72 2.46 -12.19
CA VAL A 386 -18.31 1.24 -12.75
C VAL A 386 -19.27 1.58 -13.89
N LEU A 387 -20.10 2.61 -13.73
CA LEU A 387 -21.11 3.00 -14.73
C LEU A 387 -20.55 3.84 -15.89
N ARG A 388 -19.31 4.31 -15.75
CA ARG A 388 -18.68 5.12 -16.80
C ARG A 388 -18.35 4.26 -18.02
N SER A 389 -18.88 4.66 -19.16
CA SER A 389 -18.57 4.02 -20.45
C SER A 389 -17.12 4.31 -20.85
N LYS A 390 -16.36 3.28 -21.14
CA LYS A 390 -15.04 3.36 -21.78
C LYS A 390 -15.01 2.46 -23.00
N LYS A 391 -14.41 2.96 -24.06
CA LYS A 391 -14.00 2.14 -25.21
C LYS A 391 -12.48 1.94 -25.06
N GLU A 392 -12.05 0.82 -24.54
CA GLU A 392 -10.67 0.34 -24.71
C GLU A 392 -10.70 -0.77 -25.77
N ASP A 393 -9.72 -0.75 -26.67
CA ASP A 393 -9.52 -1.86 -27.62
C ASP A 393 -9.12 -3.10 -26.82
N THR A 394 -10.08 -4.01 -26.64
CA THR A 394 -9.85 -5.32 -26.04
C THR A 394 -9.62 -6.33 -27.16
N SER A 395 -8.75 -7.31 -26.89
CA SER A 395 -8.55 -8.44 -27.82
C SER A 395 -9.90 -9.05 -28.23
N LYS A 396 -10.03 -9.38 -29.52
CA LYS A 396 -11.23 -10.01 -30.08
C LYS A 396 -11.25 -11.53 -29.87
N GLU A 397 -10.14 -12.13 -29.45
CA GLU A 397 -10.05 -13.57 -29.26
C GLU A 397 -10.87 -14.03 -28.06
N MET A 398 -11.73 -15.03 -28.29
CA MET A 398 -12.70 -15.52 -27.31
C MET A 398 -12.04 -16.07 -26.04
N TRP A 399 -10.95 -16.82 -26.16
CA TRP A 399 -10.25 -17.38 -25.01
C TRP A 399 -9.62 -16.30 -24.11
N MET A 400 -9.08 -15.21 -24.69
CA MET A 400 -8.53 -14.10 -23.94
C MET A 400 -9.61 -13.38 -23.11
N GLN A 401 -10.80 -13.20 -23.70
CA GLN A 401 -11.95 -12.60 -23.02
C GLN A 401 -12.48 -13.51 -21.91
N LEU A 402 -12.42 -14.83 -22.11
CA LEU A 402 -12.84 -15.80 -21.10
C LEU A 402 -11.92 -15.72 -19.87
N PHE A 403 -10.60 -15.80 -20.04
CA PHE A 403 -9.66 -15.67 -18.91
C PHE A 403 -9.72 -14.30 -18.24
N TYR A 404 -9.91 -13.24 -19.00
CA TYR A 404 -10.16 -11.91 -18.47
C TYR A 404 -11.39 -11.88 -17.55
N SER A 405 -12.48 -12.48 -18.00
CA SER A 405 -13.72 -12.56 -17.23
C SER A 405 -13.56 -13.40 -15.96
N VAL A 406 -12.86 -14.54 -16.07
CA VAL A 406 -12.53 -15.39 -14.92
C VAL A 406 -11.69 -14.63 -13.89
N GLY A 407 -10.70 -13.83 -14.32
CA GLY A 407 -9.90 -13.02 -13.43
C GLY A 407 -10.71 -11.95 -12.66
N LEU A 408 -11.72 -11.36 -13.30
CA LEU A 408 -12.62 -10.41 -12.62
C LEU A 408 -13.60 -11.12 -11.67
N ILE A 409 -14.16 -12.27 -12.06
CA ILE A 409 -15.04 -13.09 -11.21
C ILE A 409 -14.30 -13.55 -9.96
N LEU A 410 -13.04 -13.97 -10.12
CA LEU A 410 -12.22 -14.44 -9.02
C LEU A 410 -12.14 -13.39 -7.90
N LEU A 411 -11.92 -12.12 -8.24
CA LEU A 411 -11.88 -11.04 -7.25
C LEU A 411 -13.15 -10.93 -6.43
N VAL A 412 -14.31 -11.11 -7.05
CA VAL A 412 -15.61 -11.08 -6.37
C VAL A 412 -15.83 -12.33 -5.51
N LEU A 413 -15.35 -13.49 -5.95
CA LEU A 413 -15.52 -14.76 -5.21
C LEU A 413 -14.56 -14.92 -4.03
N ILE A 414 -13.37 -14.33 -4.08
CA ILE A 414 -12.32 -14.49 -3.07
C ILE A 414 -12.78 -14.16 -1.64
N PRO A 415 -13.47 -13.04 -1.38
CA PRO A 415 -13.92 -12.73 -0.03
C PRO A 415 -14.83 -13.80 0.54
N TRP A 416 -15.67 -14.43 -0.28
CA TRP A 416 -16.59 -15.50 0.15
C TRP A 416 -15.85 -16.75 0.62
N ILE A 417 -14.68 -17.03 0.10
CA ILE A 417 -13.83 -18.12 0.60
C ILE A 417 -13.42 -17.87 2.05
N THR A 418 -13.19 -16.61 2.44
CA THR A 418 -12.80 -16.26 3.80
C THR A 418 -13.93 -16.46 4.82
N ILE A 419 -15.19 -16.44 4.39
CA ILE A 419 -16.36 -16.69 5.25
C ILE A 419 -16.29 -18.06 5.90
N ILE A 420 -15.81 -19.07 5.18
CA ILE A 420 -15.75 -20.46 5.67
C ILE A 420 -15.07 -20.53 7.04
N TRP A 421 -14.07 -19.69 7.28
CA TRP A 421 -13.29 -19.68 8.53
C TRP A 421 -13.63 -18.54 9.49
N ARG A 422 -14.31 -17.50 9.03
CA ARG A 422 -14.61 -16.30 9.84
C ARG A 422 -16.08 -16.11 10.14
N PHE A 423 -16.92 -17.09 9.87
CA PHE A 423 -18.38 -16.97 10.03
C PHE A 423 -18.81 -16.59 11.44
N SER A 424 -18.15 -17.13 12.47
CA SER A 424 -18.44 -16.80 13.86
C SER A 424 -18.20 -15.31 14.17
N VAL A 425 -17.09 -14.75 13.70
CA VAL A 425 -16.74 -13.33 13.86
C VAL A 425 -17.71 -12.44 13.08
N ILE A 426 -18.01 -12.81 11.84
CA ILE A 426 -18.94 -12.08 10.98
C ILE A 426 -20.34 -12.05 11.58
N ARG A 427 -20.82 -13.18 12.13
CA ARG A 427 -22.13 -13.29 12.76
C ARG A 427 -22.26 -12.42 14.01
N SER A 428 -21.19 -12.28 14.79
CA SER A 428 -21.22 -11.48 16.02
C SER A 428 -21.27 -9.95 15.77
N GLN A 429 -20.99 -9.51 14.54
CA GLN A 429 -20.85 -8.09 14.19
C GLN A 429 -21.86 -7.63 13.13
N VAL A 430 -23.08 -8.10 13.23
CA VAL A 430 -24.16 -7.77 12.28
C VAL A 430 -24.69 -6.36 12.52
N ASN A 431 -24.61 -5.51 11.49
CA ASN A 431 -25.20 -4.16 11.47
C ASN A 431 -25.95 -3.96 10.14
N TRP A 432 -27.21 -3.56 10.21
CA TRP A 432 -28.06 -3.31 9.03
C TRP A 432 -28.09 -1.84 8.63
N VAL A 433 -27.86 -0.94 9.57
CA VAL A 433 -28.07 0.52 9.36
C VAL A 433 -27.08 1.07 8.34
N GLY A 434 -25.78 0.80 8.50
CA GLY A 434 -24.75 1.28 7.60
C GLY A 434 -24.93 0.83 6.14
N PRO A 435 -25.12 -0.48 5.88
CA PRO A 435 -25.37 -1.00 4.53
C PRO A 435 -26.62 -0.41 3.86
N ILE A 436 -27.73 -0.32 4.57
CA ILE A 436 -28.99 0.22 4.02
C ILE A 436 -28.79 1.68 3.61
N ILE A 437 -28.20 2.51 4.48
CA ILE A 437 -27.93 3.92 4.17
C ILE A 437 -26.98 4.02 2.96
N SER A 438 -25.94 3.17 2.88
CA SER A 438 -25.00 3.16 1.75
C SER A 438 -25.70 2.81 0.43
N ILE A 439 -26.58 1.83 0.42
CA ILE A 439 -27.34 1.44 -0.78
C ILE A 439 -28.27 2.57 -1.21
N ILE A 440 -28.99 3.18 -0.25
CA ILE A 440 -29.87 4.32 -0.53
C ILE A 440 -29.05 5.50 -1.09
N ALA A 441 -27.90 5.82 -0.48
CA ALA A 441 -27.02 6.90 -0.95
C ALA A 441 -26.50 6.63 -2.37
N CYS A 442 -26.09 5.39 -2.69
CA CYS A 442 -25.68 5.00 -4.04
C CYS A 442 -26.84 5.10 -5.04
N GLY A 443 -28.03 4.63 -4.66
CA GLY A 443 -29.23 4.72 -5.51
C GLY A 443 -29.63 6.16 -5.80
N LEU A 444 -29.67 7.02 -4.78
CA LEU A 444 -29.98 8.44 -4.93
C LEU A 444 -28.94 9.15 -5.79
N SER A 445 -27.65 8.87 -5.58
CA SER A 445 -26.56 9.47 -6.39
C SER A 445 -26.69 9.06 -7.87
N TYR A 446 -27.03 7.81 -8.15
CA TYR A 446 -27.28 7.32 -9.51
C TYR A 446 -28.47 8.06 -10.16
N LEU A 447 -29.58 8.23 -9.45
CA LEU A 447 -30.75 8.96 -9.94
C LEU A 447 -30.40 10.44 -10.19
N ILE A 448 -29.69 11.09 -9.26
CA ILE A 448 -29.27 12.50 -9.41
C ILE A 448 -28.36 12.67 -10.62
N VAL A 449 -27.36 11.79 -10.81
CA VAL A 449 -26.43 11.87 -11.95
C VAL A 449 -27.15 11.69 -13.30
N ARG A 450 -28.22 10.91 -13.34
CA ARG A 450 -29.03 10.69 -14.54
C ARG A 450 -29.93 11.88 -14.88
N THR A 451 -30.24 12.73 -13.90
CA THR A 451 -31.03 13.96 -14.13
C THR A 451 -30.15 15.10 -14.64
N ARG A 452 -30.74 16.15 -15.25
CA ARG A 452 -30.01 17.37 -15.64
C ARG A 452 -29.64 18.28 -14.46
N VAL A 453 -30.16 17.98 -13.27
CA VAL A 453 -29.99 18.77 -12.05
C VAL A 453 -28.51 19.01 -11.69
N PRO A 454 -27.59 18.03 -11.79
CA PRO A 454 -26.19 18.28 -11.45
C PRO A 454 -25.52 19.33 -12.33
N ARG A 455 -25.86 19.38 -13.62
CA ARG A 455 -25.32 20.41 -14.54
C ARG A 455 -25.82 21.81 -14.17
N LEU A 456 -27.11 21.94 -13.89
CA LEU A 456 -27.72 23.20 -13.47
C LEU A 456 -27.13 23.71 -12.13
N ILE A 457 -26.86 22.81 -11.16
CA ILE A 457 -26.25 23.18 -9.89
C ILE A 457 -24.78 23.56 -10.08
N LEU A 458 -23.99 22.76 -10.81
CA LEU A 458 -22.58 23.00 -11.06
C LEU A 458 -22.30 24.28 -11.86
N GLU A 459 -23.21 24.64 -12.76
CA GLU A 459 -23.12 25.84 -13.59
C GLU A 459 -23.67 27.08 -12.87
N SER A 460 -24.39 26.93 -11.76
CA SER A 460 -24.98 28.05 -11.02
C SER A 460 -23.92 28.98 -10.44
N PRO A 461 -24.12 30.32 -10.56
CA PRO A 461 -23.19 31.31 -9.98
C PRO A 461 -23.05 31.17 -8.46
N ALA A 462 -24.13 30.78 -7.78
CA ALA A 462 -24.15 30.55 -6.35
C ALA A 462 -23.25 29.39 -5.93
N TYR A 463 -23.27 28.26 -6.67
CA TYR A 463 -22.39 27.12 -6.41
C TYR A 463 -20.91 27.48 -6.63
N LYS A 464 -20.59 28.19 -7.73
CA LYS A 464 -19.22 28.64 -8.01
C LYS A 464 -18.70 29.57 -6.91
N LYS A 465 -19.54 30.48 -6.44
CA LYS A 465 -19.19 31.41 -5.35
C LYS A 465 -19.04 30.70 -4.00
N ALA A 466 -19.86 29.70 -3.71
CA ALA A 466 -19.77 28.90 -2.49
C ALA A 466 -18.55 27.95 -2.50
N MET A 467 -18.12 27.49 -3.67
CA MET A 467 -16.98 26.58 -3.82
C MET A 467 -15.62 27.28 -3.86
N THR A 468 -15.55 28.60 -4.13
CA THR A 468 -14.28 29.33 -4.14
C THR A 468 -13.55 29.27 -2.79
N PRO A 469 -14.15 29.56 -1.63
CA PRO A 469 -13.44 29.44 -0.36
C PRO A 469 -13.05 27.99 -0.04
N ALA A 470 -13.90 27.02 -0.34
CA ALA A 470 -13.56 25.60 -0.15
C ALA A 470 -12.42 25.15 -1.06
N ALA A 471 -12.35 25.65 -2.30
CA ALA A 471 -11.26 25.39 -3.23
C ALA A 471 -9.95 26.06 -2.77
N VAL A 472 -10.02 27.29 -2.20
CA VAL A 472 -8.86 27.99 -1.63
C VAL A 472 -8.36 27.25 -0.39
N VAL A 473 -9.24 26.87 0.53
CA VAL A 473 -8.87 26.07 1.71
C VAL A 473 -8.30 24.72 1.28
N GLY A 474 -8.93 24.06 0.32
CA GLY A 474 -8.42 22.81 -0.24
C GLY A 474 -7.04 22.97 -0.89
N LYS A 475 -6.79 24.09 -1.59
CA LYS A 475 -5.47 24.40 -2.17
C LYS A 475 -4.42 24.65 -1.09
N ILE A 476 -4.74 25.43 -0.09
CA ILE A 476 -3.86 25.71 1.06
C ILE A 476 -3.55 24.41 1.82
N LEU A 477 -4.55 23.57 2.06
CA LEU A 477 -4.35 22.28 2.72
C LEU A 477 -3.46 21.36 1.85
N VAL A 478 -3.70 21.29 0.55
CA VAL A 478 -2.85 20.51 -0.37
C VAL A 478 -1.43 21.06 -0.38
N GLU A 479 -1.22 22.37 -0.52
CA GLU A 479 0.11 23.01 -0.50
C GLU A 479 0.82 22.81 0.85
N PHE A 480 0.09 22.89 1.94
CA PHE A 480 0.64 22.66 3.29
C PHE A 480 1.03 21.18 3.49
N PHE A 481 0.17 20.26 3.11
CA PHE A 481 0.37 18.82 3.30
C PHE A 481 1.20 18.14 2.19
N THR A 482 1.45 18.76 1.04
CA THR A 482 2.43 18.25 0.07
C THR A 482 3.87 18.41 0.55
N PHE A 483 4.08 19.14 1.64
CA PHE A 483 5.40 19.35 2.23
C PHE A 483 6.47 19.87 1.25
N GLU A 484 6.07 20.45 0.11
CA GLU A 484 7.01 21.11 -0.80
C GLU A 484 7.81 22.21 -0.08
N TRP A 485 7.15 22.95 0.82
CA TRP A 485 7.80 23.96 1.67
C TRP A 485 8.84 23.33 2.61
N PHE A 486 8.56 22.14 3.15
CA PHE A 486 9.48 21.40 4.01
C PHE A 486 10.68 20.88 3.22
N TYR A 487 10.43 20.35 2.03
CA TYR A 487 11.50 19.97 1.10
C TYR A 487 12.36 21.16 0.70
N LEU A 488 11.76 22.31 0.40
CA LEU A 488 12.49 23.56 0.10
C LEU A 488 13.30 24.05 1.30
N LEU A 489 12.76 23.94 2.53
CA LEU A 489 13.46 24.26 3.77
C LEU A 489 14.68 23.34 3.94
N PHE A 490 14.50 22.02 3.84
CA PHE A 490 15.61 21.07 3.93
C PHE A 490 16.66 21.28 2.83
N ARG A 491 16.24 21.56 1.62
CA ARG A 491 17.15 21.90 0.53
C ARG A 491 17.96 23.16 0.84
N ARG A 492 17.36 24.18 1.44
CA ARG A 492 18.07 25.40 1.89
C ARG A 492 19.05 25.07 3.01
N ILE A 493 18.63 24.32 4.02
CA ILE A 493 19.50 23.87 5.10
C ILE A 493 20.67 23.05 4.55
N TYR A 494 20.40 22.10 3.66
CA TYR A 494 21.44 21.30 3.00
C TYR A 494 22.42 22.18 2.22
N THR A 495 21.93 23.14 1.42
CA THR A 495 22.80 24.06 0.70
C THR A 495 23.64 24.93 1.63
N LEU A 496 23.08 25.38 2.76
CA LEU A 496 23.83 26.11 3.78
C LEU A 496 24.90 25.25 4.46
N LEU A 497 24.59 24.00 4.79
CA LEU A 497 25.54 23.05 5.37
C LEU A 497 26.63 22.62 4.39
N THR A 498 26.34 22.60 3.09
CA THR A 498 27.34 22.27 2.07
C THR A 498 28.27 23.42 1.71
N LEU A 499 27.93 24.69 2.05
CA LEU A 499 28.79 25.82 1.80
C LEU A 499 30.18 25.73 2.50
N PRO A 500 30.26 25.46 3.82
CA PRO A 500 31.55 25.27 4.46
C PRO A 500 32.29 24.05 3.91
N ILE A 501 31.60 22.95 3.62
CA ILE A 501 32.21 21.76 3.04
C ILE A 501 32.78 22.06 1.67
N LYS A 502 32.05 22.76 0.80
CA LYS A 502 32.55 23.21 -0.50
C LYS A 502 33.74 24.16 -0.39
N PHE A 503 33.77 25.01 0.63
CA PHE A 503 34.87 25.87 0.92
C PHE A 503 36.12 25.07 1.31
N PHE A 504 36.01 24.11 2.20
CA PHE A 504 37.11 23.22 2.59
C PHE A 504 37.55 22.33 1.43
N VAL A 505 36.63 21.76 0.66
CA VAL A 505 36.97 20.99 -0.55
C VAL A 505 37.74 21.84 -1.56
N LYS A 506 37.32 23.09 -1.79
CA LYS A 506 38.00 24.00 -2.70
C LYS A 506 39.42 24.36 -2.24
N ILE A 507 39.67 24.37 -0.92
CA ILE A 507 41.01 24.58 -0.35
C ILE A 507 41.87 23.31 -0.50
N LEU A 508 41.26 22.14 -0.39
CA LEU A 508 41.92 20.84 -0.46
C LEU A 508 42.09 20.33 -1.91
N GLU A 509 41.17 20.66 -2.82
CA GLU A 509 41.21 20.32 -4.25
C GLU A 509 41.82 21.47 -5.03
N GLY A 510 43.10 21.46 -5.26
CA GLY A 510 43.82 22.44 -6.08
C GLY A 510 45.27 22.56 -5.63
N ASP A 511 45.95 23.64 -6.04
CA ASP A 511 47.34 23.91 -5.66
C ASP A 511 47.55 23.94 -4.14
N GLY A 512 46.49 24.25 -3.37
CA GLY A 512 46.46 24.12 -1.90
C GLY A 512 46.48 22.67 -1.39
N GLY A 513 45.96 21.70 -2.13
CA GLY A 513 45.96 20.29 -1.72
C GLY A 513 47.36 19.69 -1.64
N LEU A 514 48.24 20.10 -2.57
CA LEU A 514 49.65 19.74 -2.55
C LEU A 514 50.37 20.32 -1.33
N LEU A 515 50.08 21.57 -0.99
CA LEU A 515 50.64 22.23 0.19
C LEU A 515 50.19 21.57 1.48
N TRP A 516 48.90 21.23 1.60
CA TRP A 516 48.35 20.53 2.76
C TRP A 516 48.90 19.10 2.91
N SER A 517 49.05 18.36 1.80
CA SER A 517 49.63 17.01 1.83
C SER A 517 51.11 17.05 2.25
N LEU A 518 51.89 18.04 1.80
CA LEU A 518 53.26 18.25 2.24
C LEU A 518 53.34 18.63 3.72
N LEU A 519 52.44 19.49 4.19
CA LEU A 519 52.36 19.90 5.60
C LEU A 519 51.99 18.71 6.53
N PHE A 520 51.05 17.89 6.14
CA PHE A 520 50.70 16.65 6.87
C PHE A 520 51.86 15.65 6.84
N LEU A 521 52.55 15.50 5.72
CA LEU A 521 53.69 14.63 5.58
C LEU A 521 54.86 15.11 6.45
N ALA A 522 55.11 16.42 6.49
CA ALA A 522 56.09 17.01 7.39
C ALA A 522 55.76 16.85 8.87
N LEU A 523 54.47 16.96 9.20
CA LEU A 523 53.96 16.76 10.58
C LEU A 523 54.11 15.29 11.01
N ILE A 524 53.75 14.34 10.14
CA ILE A 524 53.95 12.90 10.39
C ILE A 524 55.43 12.59 10.54
N ALA A 525 56.29 13.15 9.65
CA ALA A 525 57.73 12.97 9.72
C ALA A 525 58.31 13.54 11.03
N SER A 526 57.85 14.72 11.49
CA SER A 526 58.28 15.32 12.75
C SER A 526 57.88 14.48 13.98
N VAL A 527 56.70 13.86 13.96
CA VAL A 527 56.24 12.96 15.03
C VAL A 527 57.08 11.67 15.06
N LEU A 528 57.34 11.08 13.88
CA LEU A 528 58.17 9.89 13.75
C LEU A 528 59.65 10.14 14.14
N VAL A 529 60.20 11.28 13.83
CA VAL A 529 61.54 11.67 14.23
C VAL A 529 61.61 12.01 15.73
N GLY A 530 60.54 12.59 16.28
CA GLY A 530 60.42 12.87 17.71
C GLY A 530 60.34 11.63 18.60
N GLU A 531 59.81 10.51 18.11
CA GLU A 531 59.80 9.23 18.83
C GLU A 531 61.13 8.48 18.76
N ILE A 532 62.05 8.85 17.89
CA ILE A 532 63.39 8.21 17.76
C ILE A 532 64.43 8.86 18.68
N THR A 533 64.09 9.98 19.33
CA THR A 533 65.03 10.75 20.19
C THR A 533 64.78 10.56 21.70
N PHE A 534 64.11 9.49 22.11
CA PHE A 534 63.99 9.08 23.54
C PHE A 534 64.53 7.67 23.77
#